data_5fcf567f59287bf1766688c8acaf009b
#
_entry.id   5fcf567f59287bf1766688c8acaf009b
#
_cell.length_a   1.000
_cell.length_b   1.000
_cell.length_c   1.000
_cell.angle_alpha   90.00
_cell.angle_beta   90.00
_cell.angle_gamma   90.00
#
_symmetry.space_group_name_H-M   'P 1'
#
loop_
_entity.id
_entity.type
_entity.pdbx_description
1 polymer ?
#
loop_
_entity_poly.entity_id
_entity_poly.type
_entity_poly.pdbx_seq_one_letter_code
_entity_poly.pdbx_strand_id
1 'polypeptide(L)'
;MRVAAALALVAAAGHGCRNPLDMGPVSFDREALRSAEEVDLGRLSRKPPTSVEDATAEVLRDVISPAPAPARVELTLAEVRAAALAGNLELRAELFNPTIAATVVDEEEAKFEWTFFANAARARTDRPTPTLLEAAQSDLNTFNLGVNVPLRTGGQIVVDVPFQDLETSDPFALLNPSYDASLRFAISQPLLRNAGVRTNTNSIRVAGYQSQIVDARTKLSAIRILAEADKSYWRLFAARGELSVRQQRYELAVEQLERARRLVAAGNAAEVEIIRSQQGVADSLTGIIVAETAVRVRQRELKRIMNREDLPPGGATEVIPATDPSPVGLDLDAEALAGRAVTNRMEMVELELQLAIDASNLDFQRNQALPLFVVDYLYSRDGLGERYGKAFSQLTDQSFENWRIAARLEIPLGNEAAKARVHRAILTRVQRLATRDQRRQAIREEVFDALDLLQESWQRILAARQQTIVAARTFEAERRQFELGLRTSTDVLDAAARLSDAQSQEVRALAEYQIAQVDIAFATGTLLGNGRVHWTPSDAR
;
A
#
# COMPACT_ATOMS: atom_id res chain seq x y z
N MET A 1 19.63 7.96 55.73
CA MET A 1 20.31 6.88 54.95
C MET A 1 19.38 5.82 54.36
N ARG A 2 18.09 5.72 54.72
CA ARG A 2 17.15 4.71 54.16
C ARG A 2 16.34 5.22 52.93
N VAL A 3 16.27 6.50 52.65
CA VAL A 3 15.60 7.09 51.48
C VAL A 3 16.43 6.93 50.18
N ALA A 4 17.78 6.85 50.31
CA ALA A 4 18.66 6.62 49.18
C ALA A 4 18.54 5.20 48.57
N ALA A 5 18.08 4.22 49.35
CA ALA A 5 17.91 2.83 48.88
C ALA A 5 16.64 2.63 48.01
N ALA A 6 15.58 3.40 48.26
CA ALA A 6 14.36 3.31 47.46
C ALA A 6 14.50 4.01 46.07
N LEU A 7 15.27 5.10 46.01
CA LEU A 7 15.60 5.75 44.72
C LEU A 7 16.60 4.91 43.88
N ALA A 8 17.48 4.13 44.53
CA ALA A 8 18.38 3.23 43.82
C ALA A 8 17.66 2.04 43.16
N LEU A 9 16.54 1.57 43.73
CA LEU A 9 15.76 0.46 43.13
C LEU A 9 14.98 0.90 41.89
N VAL A 10 14.53 2.15 41.84
CA VAL A 10 13.87 2.71 40.64
C VAL A 10 14.88 3.02 39.51
N ALA A 11 16.12 3.42 39.88
CA ALA A 11 17.18 3.63 38.91
C ALA A 11 17.78 2.31 38.36
N ALA A 12 17.71 1.20 39.11
CA ALA A 12 18.20 -0.11 38.67
C ALA A 12 17.21 -0.82 37.69
N ALA A 13 15.92 -0.49 37.73
CA ALA A 13 14.93 -1.01 36.76
C ALA A 13 15.06 -0.38 35.36
N GLY A 14 15.75 0.75 35.20
CA GLY A 14 15.95 1.45 33.94
C GLY A 14 17.05 0.90 33.02
N HIS A 15 17.78 -0.14 33.41
CA HIS A 15 18.93 -0.65 32.63
C HIS A 15 18.68 -1.98 31.91
N GLY A 16 17.45 -2.45 31.83
CA GLY A 16 17.12 -3.80 31.35
C GLY A 16 16.34 -3.94 30.04
N CYS A 17 15.82 -2.89 29.47
CA CYS A 17 15.10 -2.99 28.18
C CYS A 17 15.88 -2.31 27.06
N ARG A 18 16.90 -2.98 26.52
CA ARG A 18 17.34 -2.67 25.15
C ARG A 18 16.19 -3.05 24.23
N ASN A 19 15.54 -2.02 23.68
CA ASN A 19 14.55 -2.20 22.61
C ASN A 19 15.22 -2.96 21.46
N PRO A 20 14.80 -4.18 21.10
CA PRO A 20 15.39 -4.92 19.98
C PRO A 20 15.18 -4.23 18.61
N LEU A 21 14.41 -3.13 18.57
CA LEU A 21 14.18 -2.30 17.41
C LEU A 21 14.98 -0.99 17.45
N ASP A 22 15.89 -0.81 18.42
CA ASP A 22 16.81 0.33 18.43
C ASP A 22 17.87 0.12 17.33
N MET A 23 17.44 0.33 16.10
CA MET A 23 18.34 0.59 14.98
C MET A 23 18.90 1.98 15.25
N GLY A 24 20.14 2.03 15.75
CA GLY A 24 20.86 3.27 16.05
C GLY A 24 20.67 4.33 14.96
N PRO A 25 21.00 5.59 15.23
CA PRO A 25 20.72 6.67 14.29
C PRO A 25 21.27 6.29 12.91
N VAL A 26 20.37 6.18 11.90
CA VAL A 26 20.78 5.97 10.51
C VAL A 26 21.58 7.20 10.12
N SER A 27 22.90 7.07 10.14
CA SER A 27 23.78 8.12 9.64
C SER A 27 23.67 8.12 8.12
N PHE A 28 22.85 9.03 7.59
CA PHE A 28 22.90 9.32 6.16
C PHE A 28 24.21 10.05 5.88
N ASP A 29 25.06 9.44 5.08
CA ASP A 29 26.22 10.13 4.52
C ASP A 29 25.74 11.19 3.54
N ARG A 30 25.68 12.44 4.02
CA ARG A 30 25.27 13.60 3.22
C ARG A 30 26.25 13.92 2.09
N GLU A 31 27.48 13.46 2.17
CA GLU A 31 28.48 13.62 1.12
C GLU A 31 28.20 12.66 -0.06
N ALA A 32 27.80 11.43 0.19
CA ALA A 32 27.41 10.48 -0.84
C ALA A 32 26.18 10.95 -1.66
N LEU A 33 25.28 11.74 -1.06
CA LEU A 33 24.13 12.33 -1.78
C LEU A 33 24.50 13.55 -2.64
N ARG A 34 25.70 14.12 -2.49
CA ARG A 34 26.15 15.33 -3.19
C ARG A 34 27.20 15.08 -4.26
N SER A 35 27.84 13.91 -4.26
CA SER A 35 28.81 13.53 -5.30
C SER A 35 28.10 12.94 -6.50
N ALA A 36 27.60 13.78 -7.41
CA ALA A 36 27.35 13.34 -8.77
C ALA A 36 28.71 13.11 -9.44
N GLU A 37 29.07 11.85 -9.72
CA GLU A 37 30.27 11.52 -10.45
C GLU A 37 30.17 12.14 -11.85
N GLU A 38 31.15 12.98 -12.22
CA GLU A 38 31.18 13.59 -13.55
C GLU A 38 31.47 12.50 -14.58
N VAL A 39 30.49 12.19 -15.42
CA VAL A 39 30.66 11.24 -16.51
C VAL A 39 31.35 11.93 -17.68
N ASP A 40 32.58 11.54 -17.99
CA ASP A 40 33.30 12.02 -19.17
C ASP A 40 32.65 11.45 -20.46
N LEU A 41 31.67 12.18 -20.97
CA LEU A 41 30.98 11.83 -22.22
C LEU A 41 31.93 11.76 -23.42
N GLY A 42 33.10 12.42 -23.37
CA GLY A 42 34.09 12.37 -24.46
C GLY A 42 34.72 10.98 -24.64
N ARG A 43 34.87 10.22 -23.54
CA ARG A 43 35.37 8.83 -23.60
C ARG A 43 34.31 7.82 -24.06
N LEU A 44 33.04 8.18 -24.01
CA LEU A 44 31.89 7.33 -24.38
C LEU A 44 31.38 7.66 -25.80
N SER A 45 31.89 8.73 -26.44
CA SER A 45 31.42 9.13 -27.76
C SER A 45 31.95 8.19 -28.85
N ARG A 46 31.03 7.48 -29.50
CA ARG A 46 31.30 6.80 -30.78
C ARG A 46 31.05 7.78 -31.93
N LYS A 47 32.00 7.95 -32.83
CA LYS A 47 31.78 8.73 -34.06
C LYS A 47 30.87 7.93 -34.98
N PRO A 48 29.89 8.55 -35.64
CA PRO A 48 29.08 7.87 -36.64
C PRO A 48 29.99 7.43 -37.80
N PRO A 49 29.73 6.28 -38.41
CA PRO A 49 30.49 5.81 -39.57
C PRO A 49 30.37 6.80 -40.74
N THR A 50 31.46 7.01 -41.46
CA THR A 50 31.55 8.00 -42.55
C THR A 50 31.30 7.41 -43.91
N SER A 51 31.31 6.08 -44.07
CA SER A 51 30.98 5.37 -45.31
C SER A 51 29.79 4.43 -45.11
N VAL A 52 29.09 4.11 -46.22
CA VAL A 52 27.98 3.14 -46.22
C VAL A 52 28.49 1.73 -45.89
N GLU A 53 29.69 1.38 -46.36
CA GLU A 53 30.33 0.10 -46.11
C GLU A 53 30.70 -0.05 -44.62
N ASP A 54 31.26 1.00 -43.99
CA ASP A 54 31.58 1.01 -42.56
C ASP A 54 30.33 0.95 -41.71
N ALA A 55 29.28 1.69 -42.10
CA ALA A 55 27.96 1.65 -41.42
C ALA A 55 27.35 0.25 -41.50
N THR A 56 27.38 -0.37 -42.65
CA THR A 56 26.86 -1.73 -42.87
C THR A 56 27.67 -2.75 -42.06
N ALA A 57 29.02 -2.64 -42.10
CA ALA A 57 29.90 -3.54 -41.34
C ALA A 57 29.74 -3.37 -39.81
N GLU A 58 29.54 -2.15 -39.31
CA GLU A 58 29.36 -1.89 -37.89
C GLU A 58 28.00 -2.41 -37.39
N VAL A 59 26.92 -2.17 -38.14
CA VAL A 59 25.58 -2.68 -37.82
C VAL A 59 25.54 -4.21 -37.93
N LEU A 60 26.16 -4.80 -38.93
CA LEU A 60 26.26 -6.26 -39.05
C LEU A 60 27.11 -6.86 -37.94
N ARG A 61 28.15 -6.18 -37.48
CA ARG A 61 28.97 -6.65 -36.37
C ARG A 61 28.23 -6.61 -35.04
N ASP A 62 27.46 -5.57 -34.78
CA ASP A 62 26.68 -5.43 -33.53
C ASP A 62 25.38 -6.30 -33.52
N VAL A 63 24.76 -6.55 -34.68
CA VAL A 63 23.51 -7.32 -34.80
C VAL A 63 23.77 -8.82 -35.10
N ILE A 64 24.84 -9.17 -35.78
CA ILE A 64 25.13 -10.54 -36.24
C ILE A 64 26.33 -11.17 -35.53
N SER A 65 27.11 -10.39 -34.75
CA SER A 65 28.19 -10.98 -33.94
C SER A 65 27.61 -11.94 -32.93
N PRO A 66 28.04 -13.21 -32.88
CA PRO A 66 27.51 -14.15 -31.91
C PRO A 66 28.06 -13.83 -30.51
N ALA A 67 27.49 -12.83 -29.85
CA ALA A 67 27.52 -12.84 -28.40
C ALA A 67 27.00 -14.23 -27.96
N PRO A 68 27.58 -14.87 -26.96
CA PRO A 68 27.06 -16.16 -26.49
C PRO A 68 25.55 -16.05 -26.32
N ALA A 69 24.81 -16.95 -26.98
CA ALA A 69 23.35 -16.90 -27.01
C ALA A 69 22.84 -16.71 -25.56
N PRO A 70 22.09 -15.65 -25.27
CA PRO A 70 21.65 -15.39 -23.90
C PRO A 70 20.86 -16.60 -23.39
N ALA A 71 21.04 -16.93 -22.13
CA ALA A 71 20.23 -17.97 -21.49
C ALA A 71 18.75 -17.64 -21.70
N ARG A 72 17.95 -18.61 -22.11
CA ARG A 72 16.52 -18.44 -22.37
C ARG A 72 15.71 -19.13 -21.29
N VAL A 73 14.72 -18.44 -20.74
CA VAL A 73 13.80 -18.98 -19.75
C VAL A 73 12.38 -18.82 -20.27
N GLU A 74 11.71 -19.92 -20.45
CA GLU A 74 10.29 -19.95 -20.78
C GLU A 74 9.47 -19.80 -19.52
N LEU A 75 8.49 -18.87 -19.52
CA LEU A 75 7.62 -18.63 -18.39
C LEU A 75 6.15 -18.67 -18.84
N THR A 76 5.36 -19.44 -18.12
CA THR A 76 3.90 -19.41 -18.24
C THR A 76 3.31 -18.22 -17.50
N LEU A 77 2.10 -17.81 -17.89
CA LEU A 77 1.37 -16.74 -17.21
C LEU A 77 1.16 -17.05 -15.71
N ALA A 78 0.91 -18.32 -15.36
CA ALA A 78 0.74 -18.74 -13.97
C ALA A 78 2.02 -18.57 -13.13
N GLU A 79 3.18 -18.89 -13.70
CA GLU A 79 4.48 -18.69 -13.03
C GLU A 79 4.81 -17.21 -12.85
N VAL A 80 4.47 -16.37 -13.83
CA VAL A 80 4.63 -14.91 -13.73
C VAL A 80 3.75 -14.33 -12.62
N ARG A 81 2.49 -14.76 -12.53
CA ARG A 81 1.57 -14.37 -11.45
C ARG A 81 2.11 -14.77 -10.08
N ALA A 82 2.55 -16.01 -9.94
CA ALA A 82 3.12 -16.51 -8.69
C ALA A 82 4.38 -15.73 -8.30
N ALA A 83 5.29 -15.49 -9.26
CA ALA A 83 6.50 -14.71 -9.03
C ALA A 83 6.20 -13.26 -8.66
N ALA A 84 5.24 -12.60 -9.33
CA ALA A 84 4.85 -11.23 -9.03
C ALA A 84 4.26 -11.11 -7.61
N LEU A 85 3.39 -12.05 -7.19
CA LEU A 85 2.82 -12.03 -5.84
C LEU A 85 3.85 -12.34 -4.75
N ALA A 86 4.85 -13.17 -5.03
CA ALA A 86 5.87 -13.55 -4.05
C ALA A 86 7.01 -12.53 -3.96
N GLY A 87 7.43 -11.96 -5.11
CA GLY A 87 8.67 -11.18 -5.22
C GLY A 87 8.48 -9.67 -5.31
N ASN A 88 7.30 -9.17 -5.67
CA ASN A 88 7.09 -7.74 -5.91
C ASN A 88 7.35 -6.90 -4.65
N LEU A 89 8.27 -5.91 -4.77
CA LEU A 89 8.69 -5.08 -3.64
C LEU A 89 7.60 -4.13 -3.17
N GLU A 90 6.77 -3.63 -4.07
CA GLU A 90 5.64 -2.75 -3.74
C GLU A 90 4.61 -3.53 -2.90
N LEU A 91 4.25 -4.75 -3.33
CA LEU A 91 3.35 -5.60 -2.56
C LEU A 91 3.92 -5.96 -1.19
N ARG A 92 5.22 -6.27 -1.11
CA ARG A 92 5.89 -6.55 0.16
C ARG A 92 5.81 -5.37 1.13
N ALA A 93 5.97 -4.14 0.64
CA ALA A 93 5.81 -2.94 1.47
C ALA A 93 4.35 -2.77 1.92
N GLU A 94 3.39 -2.95 1.02
CA GLU A 94 1.95 -2.83 1.32
C GLU A 94 1.45 -3.89 2.32
N LEU A 95 2.04 -5.08 2.32
CA LEU A 95 1.67 -6.16 3.26
C LEU A 95 1.99 -5.86 4.73
N PHE A 96 2.81 -4.85 5.04
CA PHE A 96 3.01 -4.39 6.41
C PHE A 96 1.88 -3.50 6.93
N ASN A 97 1.14 -2.82 6.04
CA ASN A 97 0.10 -1.89 6.42
C ASN A 97 -1.02 -2.50 7.29
N PRO A 98 -1.53 -3.73 7.00
CA PRO A 98 -2.49 -4.40 7.89
C PRO A 98 -1.97 -4.62 9.30
N THR A 99 -0.71 -5.08 9.44
CA THR A 99 -0.08 -5.28 10.75
C THR A 99 0.07 -3.96 11.50
N ILE A 100 0.50 -2.88 10.82
CA ILE A 100 0.58 -1.54 11.41
C ILE A 100 -0.82 -1.07 11.85
N ALA A 101 -1.85 -1.29 11.04
CA ALA A 101 -3.21 -0.92 11.40
C ALA A 101 -3.77 -1.74 12.58
N ALA A 102 -3.37 -3.00 12.73
CA ALA A 102 -3.73 -3.82 13.88
C ALA A 102 -3.10 -3.29 15.18
N THR A 103 -1.84 -2.83 15.16
CA THR A 103 -1.21 -2.24 16.36
C THR A 103 -1.92 -0.96 16.83
N VAL A 104 -2.58 -0.21 15.94
CA VAL A 104 -3.41 0.94 16.34
C VAL A 104 -4.65 0.48 17.10
N VAL A 105 -5.21 -0.68 16.79
CA VAL A 105 -6.32 -1.25 17.56
C VAL A 105 -5.85 -1.62 18.96
N ASP A 106 -4.69 -2.28 19.07
CA ASP A 106 -4.08 -2.64 20.37
C ASP A 106 -3.78 -1.38 21.21
N GLU A 107 -3.25 -0.31 20.59
CA GLU A 107 -3.05 0.98 21.26
C GLU A 107 -4.35 1.59 21.82
N GLU A 108 -5.44 1.51 21.05
CA GLU A 108 -6.74 1.99 21.51
C GLU A 108 -7.34 1.12 22.64
N GLU A 109 -7.09 -0.19 22.62
CA GLU A 109 -7.49 -1.10 23.69
C GLU A 109 -6.68 -0.87 24.97
N ALA A 110 -5.39 -0.57 24.86
CA ALA A 110 -4.48 -0.30 25.97
C ALA A 110 -4.91 0.91 26.83
N LYS A 111 -5.79 1.78 26.33
CA LYS A 111 -6.39 2.88 27.13
C LYS A 111 -7.18 2.39 28.33
N PHE A 112 -7.58 1.12 28.37
CA PHE A 112 -8.30 0.49 29.48
C PHE A 112 -7.38 -0.37 30.35
N GLU A 113 -6.08 -0.32 30.16
CA GLU A 113 -5.12 -1.00 31.02
C GLU A 113 -4.99 -0.32 32.37
N TRP A 114 -4.68 -1.12 33.37
CA TRP A 114 -4.46 -0.64 34.71
C TRP A 114 -3.13 0.09 34.79
N THR A 115 -3.14 1.24 35.44
CA THR A 115 -1.94 2.05 35.60
C THR A 115 -1.54 2.09 37.07
N PHE A 116 -0.36 1.58 37.39
CA PHE A 116 0.24 1.82 38.71
C PHE A 116 0.91 3.20 38.70
N PHE A 117 0.67 3.97 39.76
CA PHE A 117 1.33 5.25 39.95
C PHE A 117 2.00 5.35 41.31
N ALA A 118 3.09 6.09 41.37
CA ALA A 118 3.80 6.41 42.61
C ALA A 118 4.17 7.91 42.58
N ASN A 119 3.71 8.65 43.55
CA ASN A 119 4.02 10.07 43.67
C ASN A 119 4.73 10.31 44.99
N ALA A 120 5.78 11.11 44.98
CA ALA A 120 6.46 11.57 46.19
C ALA A 120 6.70 13.09 46.09
N ALA A 121 6.39 13.82 47.13
CA ALA A 121 6.65 15.24 47.20
C ALA A 121 7.13 15.64 48.59
N ARG A 122 7.99 16.65 48.64
CA ARG A 122 8.41 17.32 49.86
C ARG A 122 8.14 18.80 49.73
N ALA A 123 7.44 19.35 50.73
CA ALA A 123 7.16 20.77 50.82
C ALA A 123 7.66 21.32 52.15
N ARG A 124 8.39 22.40 52.12
CA ARG A 124 8.77 23.19 53.29
C ARG A 124 8.09 24.54 53.17
N THR A 125 7.36 24.87 54.19
CA THR A 125 6.66 26.15 54.31
C THR A 125 7.32 26.96 55.42
N ASP A 126 7.70 28.19 55.16
CA ASP A 126 8.18 29.15 56.13
C ASP A 126 7.46 30.49 55.82
N ARG A 127 6.59 30.92 56.70
CA ARG A 127 5.75 32.12 56.49
C ARG A 127 5.59 32.93 57.77
N PRO A 128 5.53 34.25 57.69
CA PRO A 128 5.17 35.04 58.85
C PRO A 128 3.71 34.76 59.25
N THR A 129 3.49 34.59 60.56
CA THR A 129 2.16 34.33 61.13
C THR A 129 1.68 35.56 61.92
N PRO A 130 0.38 35.88 61.84
CA PRO A 130 -0.18 36.99 62.57
C PRO A 130 -0.37 36.70 64.07
N THR A 131 -0.27 35.41 64.46
CA THR A 131 -0.43 34.97 65.85
C THR A 131 0.56 33.86 66.20
N LEU A 132 0.89 33.68 67.46
CA LEU A 132 1.73 32.59 67.96
C LEU A 132 0.98 31.24 67.97
N LEU A 133 -0.32 31.19 67.64
CA LEU A 133 -1.14 30.01 67.59
C LEU A 133 -1.11 29.30 66.20
N GLU A 134 -0.50 29.95 65.23
CA GLU A 134 -0.30 29.39 63.89
C GLU A 134 1.12 28.91 63.69
N ALA A 135 1.26 27.81 62.97
CA ALA A 135 2.59 27.32 62.58
C ALA A 135 3.24 28.25 61.59
N ALA A 136 4.41 28.79 61.93
CA ALA A 136 5.26 29.59 61.01
C ALA A 136 6.06 28.66 60.08
N GLN A 137 6.43 27.47 60.51
CA GLN A 137 7.22 26.54 59.74
C GLN A 137 6.53 25.16 59.72
N SER A 138 6.56 24.51 58.56
CA SER A 138 6.14 23.14 58.40
C SER A 138 6.93 22.43 57.28
N ASP A 139 7.41 21.24 57.60
CA ASP A 139 7.99 20.30 56.62
C ASP A 139 7.02 19.15 56.41
N LEU A 140 6.54 18.98 55.18
CA LEU A 140 5.60 17.97 54.77
C LEU A 140 6.24 17.05 53.72
N ASN A 141 6.31 15.78 54.00
CA ASN A 141 6.65 14.76 53.00
C ASN A 141 5.38 13.95 52.71
N THR A 142 5.03 13.85 51.42
CA THR A 142 3.88 13.09 50.95
C THR A 142 4.30 11.99 50.03
N PHE A 143 3.71 10.82 50.19
CA PHE A 143 3.89 9.68 49.30
C PHE A 143 2.51 9.14 48.95
N ASN A 144 2.29 8.78 47.71
CA ASN A 144 1.04 8.17 47.26
C ASN A 144 1.35 7.07 46.25
N LEU A 145 0.91 5.85 46.57
CA LEU A 145 1.03 4.68 45.74
C LEU A 145 -0.38 4.21 45.39
N GLY A 146 -0.65 3.89 44.15
CA GLY A 146 -1.98 3.44 43.79
C GLY A 146 -2.08 2.80 42.41
N VAL A 147 -3.27 2.30 42.16
CA VAL A 147 -3.66 1.72 40.87
C VAL A 147 -4.90 2.45 40.38
N ASN A 148 -4.83 2.88 39.12
CA ASN A 148 -5.95 3.46 38.40
C ASN A 148 -6.46 2.44 37.37
N VAL A 149 -7.77 2.16 37.41
CA VAL A 149 -8.48 1.20 36.55
C VAL A 149 -9.53 1.94 35.75
N PRO A 150 -9.24 2.31 34.48
CA PRO A 150 -10.25 2.89 33.61
C PRO A 150 -11.25 1.82 33.15
N LEU A 151 -12.54 2.15 33.24
CA LEU A 151 -13.62 1.25 32.87
C LEU A 151 -14.17 1.54 31.47
N ARG A 152 -14.45 0.49 30.70
CA ARG A 152 -15.12 0.63 29.39
C ARG A 152 -16.51 1.29 29.47
N THR A 153 -17.11 1.40 30.67
CA THR A 153 -18.34 2.15 30.92
C THR A 153 -18.13 3.67 30.95
N GLY A 154 -16.88 4.13 30.93
CA GLY A 154 -16.49 5.53 31.08
C GLY A 154 -16.18 5.94 32.50
N GLY A 155 -16.34 5.02 33.44
CA GLY A 155 -15.95 5.22 34.85
C GLY A 155 -14.47 4.95 35.06
N GLN A 156 -14.06 5.24 36.31
CA GLN A 156 -12.68 5.04 36.77
C GLN A 156 -12.71 4.54 38.20
N ILE A 157 -11.92 3.53 38.51
CA ILE A 157 -11.68 3.05 39.86
C ILE A 157 -10.24 3.41 40.22
N VAL A 158 -10.05 4.03 41.39
CA VAL A 158 -8.74 4.33 41.94
C VAL A 158 -8.63 3.67 43.31
N VAL A 159 -7.59 2.90 43.51
CA VAL A 159 -7.22 2.36 44.83
C VAL A 159 -5.85 2.88 45.14
N ASP A 160 -5.71 3.66 46.21
CA ASP A 160 -4.43 4.26 46.56
C ASP A 160 -4.19 4.30 48.06
N VAL A 161 -2.93 4.38 48.43
CA VAL A 161 -2.44 4.46 49.79
C VAL A 161 -1.58 5.71 49.92
N PRO A 162 -2.19 6.89 50.14
CA PRO A 162 -1.46 8.08 50.53
C PRO A 162 -0.95 7.95 51.96
N PHE A 163 0.30 8.34 52.15
CA PHE A 163 0.87 8.49 53.48
C PHE A 163 1.80 9.70 53.52
N GLN A 164 1.85 10.36 54.64
CA GLN A 164 2.59 11.59 54.80
C GLN A 164 3.20 11.69 56.21
N ASP A 165 4.27 12.45 56.34
CA ASP A 165 4.73 12.96 57.61
C ASP A 165 4.78 14.46 57.61
N LEU A 166 4.31 15.04 58.69
CA LEU A 166 4.26 16.47 58.88
C LEU A 166 5.03 16.82 60.17
N GLU A 167 6.06 17.61 60.04
CA GLU A 167 6.74 18.29 61.13
C GLU A 167 6.34 19.76 61.13
N THR A 168 5.92 20.29 62.27
CA THR A 168 5.35 21.64 62.35
C THR A 168 5.87 22.38 63.57
N SER A 169 5.95 23.71 63.47
CA SER A 169 6.21 24.60 64.59
C SER A 169 4.96 24.96 65.40
N ASP A 170 3.83 24.32 65.14
CA ASP A 170 2.59 24.53 65.91
C ASP A 170 2.78 24.09 67.36
N PRO A 171 2.67 25.01 68.34
CA PRO A 171 2.86 24.68 69.75
C PRO A 171 1.76 23.78 70.33
N PHE A 172 0.65 23.56 69.67
CA PHE A 172 -0.46 22.71 70.08
C PHE A 172 -0.49 21.36 69.38
N ALA A 173 0.50 21.08 68.50
CA ALA A 173 0.58 19.78 67.85
C ALA A 173 0.87 18.67 68.88
N LEU A 174 -0.10 17.74 69.03
CA LEU A 174 -0.01 16.61 69.96
C LEU A 174 1.00 15.56 69.47
N LEU A 175 1.13 15.43 68.16
CA LEU A 175 2.10 14.57 67.48
C LEU A 175 2.98 15.43 66.58
N ASN A 176 4.31 15.44 66.82
CA ASN A 176 5.26 16.20 66.03
C ASN A 176 6.60 15.46 65.99
N PRO A 177 7.01 14.87 64.84
CA PRO A 177 6.22 14.79 63.61
C PRO A 177 4.96 13.90 63.74
N SER A 178 3.91 14.22 63.02
CA SER A 178 2.72 13.38 62.80
C SER A 178 2.89 12.54 61.57
N TYR A 179 2.45 11.28 61.62
CA TYR A 179 2.46 10.35 60.51
C TYR A 179 1.02 9.95 60.19
N ASP A 180 0.57 10.32 58.97
CA ASP A 180 -0.76 9.96 58.49
C ASP A 180 -0.62 8.88 57.42
N ALA A 181 -1.50 7.91 57.40
CA ALA A 181 -1.66 6.92 56.37
C ALA A 181 -3.14 6.70 56.08
N SER A 182 -3.49 6.55 54.83
CA SER A 182 -4.86 6.25 54.43
C SER A 182 -4.87 5.11 53.40
N LEU A 183 -5.95 4.30 53.43
CA LEU A 183 -6.28 3.40 52.34
C LEU A 183 -7.57 3.93 51.69
N ARG A 184 -7.49 4.31 50.44
CA ARG A 184 -8.62 4.91 49.72
C ARG A 184 -9.08 4.02 48.57
N PHE A 185 -10.40 3.91 48.43
CA PHE A 185 -11.08 3.33 47.28
C PHE A 185 -12.03 4.39 46.73
N ALA A 186 -11.81 4.77 45.47
CA ALA A 186 -12.63 5.74 44.79
C ALA A 186 -13.19 5.15 43.49
N ILE A 187 -14.47 5.36 43.24
CA ILE A 187 -15.11 5.07 41.97
C ILE A 187 -15.82 6.34 41.48
N SER A 188 -15.56 6.70 40.21
CA SER A 188 -16.22 7.80 39.53
C SER A 188 -16.91 7.25 38.30
N GLN A 189 -18.20 7.47 38.14
CA GLN A 189 -18.98 6.94 37.03
C GLN A 189 -19.86 8.02 36.41
N PRO A 190 -19.60 8.42 35.16
CA PRO A 190 -20.53 9.23 34.37
C PRO A 190 -21.76 8.39 33.99
N LEU A 191 -22.95 9.02 34.05
CA LEU A 191 -24.23 8.36 33.79
C LEU A 191 -24.94 8.90 32.52
N LEU A 192 -24.53 10.05 31.98
CA LEU A 192 -25.08 10.64 30.76
C LEU A 192 -23.95 10.86 29.74
N ARG A 193 -23.36 12.07 29.67
CA ARG A 193 -22.20 12.33 28.79
C ARG A 193 -21.03 11.46 29.22
N ASN A 194 -20.35 10.83 28.27
CA ASN A 194 -19.28 9.85 28.46
C ASN A 194 -19.72 8.54 29.15
N ALA A 195 -21.03 8.28 29.27
CA ALA A 195 -21.51 7.03 29.82
C ALA A 195 -21.68 5.95 28.76
N GLY A 196 -21.42 4.71 29.17
CA GLY A 196 -21.72 3.50 28.41
C GLY A 196 -20.55 2.98 27.55
N VAL A 197 -20.50 1.66 27.42
CA VAL A 197 -19.42 0.95 26.70
C VAL A 197 -19.33 1.42 25.26
N ARG A 198 -20.48 1.57 24.56
CA ARG A 198 -20.50 1.98 23.14
C ARG A 198 -19.84 3.33 22.90
N THR A 199 -19.97 4.28 23.85
CA THR A 199 -19.35 5.60 23.75
C THR A 199 -17.84 5.54 23.98
N ASN A 200 -17.42 4.85 25.03
CA ASN A 200 -16.02 4.82 25.45
C ASN A 200 -15.15 3.88 24.62
N THR A 201 -15.74 2.88 23.94
CA THR A 201 -15.05 2.02 22.99
C THR A 201 -15.24 2.50 21.54
N ASN A 202 -15.67 3.77 21.31
CA ASN A 202 -15.84 4.30 19.97
C ASN A 202 -14.52 4.31 19.19
N SER A 203 -13.42 4.71 19.81
CA SER A 203 -12.10 4.76 19.19
C SER A 203 -11.60 3.36 18.79
N ILE A 204 -11.83 2.34 19.62
CA ILE A 204 -11.50 0.94 19.29
C ILE A 204 -12.28 0.47 18.05
N ARG A 205 -13.60 0.76 18.00
CA ARG A 205 -14.42 0.38 16.83
C ARG A 205 -13.98 1.11 15.58
N VAL A 206 -13.68 2.41 15.68
CA VAL A 206 -13.17 3.20 14.54
C VAL A 206 -11.83 2.65 14.08
N ALA A 207 -10.90 2.35 14.99
CA ALA A 207 -9.62 1.71 14.66
C ALA A 207 -9.81 0.34 14.00
N GLY A 208 -10.76 -0.49 14.51
CA GLY A 208 -11.09 -1.77 13.92
C GLY A 208 -11.65 -1.67 12.49
N TYR A 209 -12.55 -0.71 12.23
CA TYR A 209 -13.01 -0.44 10.85
C TYR A 209 -11.89 0.10 9.97
N GLN A 210 -11.01 0.95 10.53
CA GLN A 210 -9.86 1.48 9.79
C GLN A 210 -8.88 0.37 9.42
N SER A 211 -8.64 -0.60 10.30
CA SER A 211 -7.83 -1.79 10.01
C SER A 211 -8.43 -2.61 8.86
N GLN A 212 -9.75 -2.84 8.86
CA GLN A 212 -10.43 -3.52 7.75
C GLN A 212 -10.36 -2.73 6.42
N ILE A 213 -10.38 -1.39 6.46
CA ILE A 213 -10.16 -0.55 5.28
C ILE A 213 -8.74 -0.75 4.73
N VAL A 214 -7.75 -0.82 5.60
CA VAL A 214 -6.35 -1.07 5.21
C VAL A 214 -6.22 -2.46 4.58
N ASP A 215 -6.85 -3.50 5.14
CA ASP A 215 -6.90 -4.83 4.54
C ASP A 215 -7.51 -4.82 3.13
N ALA A 216 -8.64 -4.11 2.96
CA ALA A 216 -9.28 -3.98 1.65
C ALA A 216 -8.37 -3.25 0.62
N ARG A 217 -7.66 -2.22 1.04
CA ARG A 217 -6.69 -1.48 0.21
C ARG A 217 -5.49 -2.35 -0.17
N THR A 218 -4.93 -3.10 0.78
CA THR A 218 -3.83 -4.02 0.53
C THR A 218 -4.24 -5.12 -0.47
N LYS A 219 -5.46 -5.66 -0.32
CA LYS A 219 -6.03 -6.58 -1.30
C LYS A 219 -6.19 -5.95 -2.69
N LEU A 220 -6.65 -4.70 -2.76
CA LEU A 220 -6.75 -3.97 -4.02
C LEU A 220 -5.38 -3.75 -4.67
N SER A 221 -4.35 -3.44 -3.88
CA SER A 221 -2.97 -3.32 -4.36
C SER A 221 -2.46 -4.64 -4.96
N ALA A 222 -2.70 -5.77 -4.30
CA ALA A 222 -2.37 -7.09 -4.84
C ALA A 222 -3.10 -7.37 -6.17
N ILE A 223 -4.38 -7.00 -6.28
CA ILE A 223 -5.16 -7.14 -7.52
C ILE A 223 -4.54 -6.28 -8.64
N ARG A 224 -4.11 -5.05 -8.35
CA ARG A 224 -3.46 -4.15 -9.33
C ARG A 224 -2.13 -4.70 -9.82
N ILE A 225 -1.30 -5.20 -8.92
CA ILE A 225 0.00 -5.81 -9.27
C ILE A 225 -0.21 -7.05 -10.12
N LEU A 226 -1.20 -7.88 -9.81
CA LEU A 226 -1.55 -9.04 -10.61
C LEU A 226 -2.01 -8.65 -12.02
N ALA A 227 -2.87 -7.63 -12.13
CA ALA A 227 -3.31 -7.09 -13.41
C ALA A 227 -2.12 -6.56 -14.25
N GLU A 228 -1.22 -5.82 -13.62
CA GLU A 228 -0.05 -5.27 -14.31
C GLU A 228 0.95 -6.37 -14.74
N ALA A 229 1.11 -7.42 -13.94
CA ALA A 229 1.90 -8.59 -14.31
C ALA A 229 1.33 -9.29 -15.56
N ASP A 230 0.02 -9.53 -15.58
CA ASP A 230 -0.68 -10.13 -16.72
C ASP A 230 -0.55 -9.26 -17.99
N LYS A 231 -0.80 -7.96 -17.86
CA LYS A 231 -0.66 -7.01 -18.97
C LYS A 231 0.78 -6.92 -19.49
N SER A 232 1.77 -6.87 -18.59
CA SER A 232 3.19 -6.82 -18.95
C SER A 232 3.62 -8.10 -19.67
N TYR A 233 3.10 -9.26 -19.26
CA TYR A 233 3.31 -10.54 -19.93
C TYR A 233 2.80 -10.51 -21.37
N TRP A 234 1.56 -10.08 -21.60
CA TRP A 234 0.99 -10.02 -22.95
C TRP A 234 1.63 -8.94 -23.82
N ARG A 235 2.09 -7.83 -23.24
CA ARG A 235 2.89 -6.82 -23.96
C ARG A 235 4.25 -7.39 -24.40
N LEU A 236 4.89 -8.21 -23.57
CA LEU A 236 6.13 -8.90 -23.95
C LEU A 236 5.86 -9.93 -25.06
N PHE A 237 4.76 -10.69 -24.97
CA PHE A 237 4.33 -11.59 -26.03
C PHE A 237 4.19 -10.86 -27.37
N ALA A 238 3.47 -9.74 -27.40
CA ALA A 238 3.30 -8.92 -28.59
C ALA A 238 4.63 -8.42 -29.15
N ALA A 239 5.51 -7.90 -28.30
CA ALA A 239 6.82 -7.38 -28.72
C ALA A 239 7.70 -8.48 -29.33
N ARG A 240 7.69 -9.70 -28.77
CA ARG A 240 8.43 -10.84 -29.35
C ARG A 240 7.83 -11.31 -30.67
N GLY A 241 6.52 -11.36 -30.77
CA GLY A 241 5.83 -11.67 -32.02
C GLY A 241 6.16 -10.64 -33.11
N GLU A 242 6.16 -9.36 -32.78
CA GLU A 242 6.56 -8.29 -33.71
C GLU A 242 8.03 -8.43 -34.15
N LEU A 243 8.95 -8.74 -33.23
CA LEU A 243 10.34 -9.00 -33.57
C LEU A 243 10.46 -10.15 -34.58
N SER A 244 9.75 -11.26 -34.36
CA SER A 244 9.74 -12.40 -35.30
C SER A 244 9.24 -12.00 -36.67
N VAL A 245 8.19 -11.19 -36.76
CA VAL A 245 7.67 -10.68 -38.04
C VAL A 245 8.68 -9.77 -38.72
N ARG A 246 9.41 -8.90 -38.00
CA ARG A 246 10.45 -8.03 -38.57
C ARG A 246 11.64 -8.84 -39.04
N GLN A 247 12.03 -9.91 -38.36
CA GLN A 247 13.06 -10.85 -38.80
C GLN A 247 12.67 -11.55 -40.12
N GLN A 248 11.42 -12.06 -40.20
CA GLN A 248 10.92 -12.66 -41.45
C GLN A 248 10.92 -11.66 -42.60
N ARG A 249 10.52 -10.40 -42.39
CA ARG A 249 10.57 -9.35 -43.40
C ARG A 249 12.00 -9.10 -43.88
N TYR A 250 12.99 -9.09 -42.97
CA TYR A 250 14.41 -8.95 -43.35
C TYR A 250 14.89 -10.12 -44.19
N GLU A 251 14.54 -11.35 -43.83
CA GLU A 251 14.88 -12.54 -44.62
C GLU A 251 14.29 -12.45 -46.03
N LEU A 252 13.03 -12.05 -46.17
CA LEU A 252 12.40 -11.83 -47.48
C LEU A 252 13.09 -10.73 -48.30
N ALA A 253 13.53 -9.63 -47.65
CA ALA A 253 14.26 -8.57 -48.33
C ALA A 253 15.64 -9.03 -48.81
N VAL A 254 16.35 -9.84 -48.02
CA VAL A 254 17.64 -10.46 -48.44
C VAL A 254 17.42 -11.42 -49.59
N GLU A 255 16.41 -12.28 -49.55
CA GLU A 255 16.09 -13.17 -50.68
C GLU A 255 15.77 -12.39 -51.95
N GLN A 256 15.02 -11.28 -51.83
CA GLN A 256 14.72 -10.41 -52.97
C GLN A 256 15.98 -9.76 -53.55
N LEU A 257 16.90 -9.31 -52.71
CA LEU A 257 18.21 -8.78 -53.17
C LEU A 257 19.03 -9.83 -53.96
N GLU A 258 19.12 -11.05 -53.42
CA GLU A 258 19.84 -12.14 -54.12
C GLU A 258 19.14 -12.52 -55.42
N ARG A 259 17.81 -12.44 -55.47
CA ARG A 259 17.06 -12.66 -56.71
C ARG A 259 17.31 -11.56 -57.72
N ALA A 260 17.28 -10.29 -57.34
CA ALA A 260 17.57 -9.14 -58.20
C ALA A 260 19.01 -9.26 -58.78
N ARG A 261 20.00 -9.65 -57.98
CA ARG A 261 21.37 -9.88 -58.44
C ARG A 261 21.43 -10.96 -59.52
N ARG A 262 20.72 -12.08 -59.34
CA ARG A 262 20.69 -13.17 -60.35
C ARG A 262 20.02 -12.72 -61.66
N LEU A 263 18.92 -11.95 -61.59
CA LEU A 263 18.24 -11.46 -62.80
C LEU A 263 19.06 -10.43 -63.55
N VAL A 264 19.77 -9.53 -62.89
CA VAL A 264 20.67 -8.56 -63.49
C VAL A 264 21.86 -9.28 -64.13
N ALA A 265 22.46 -10.27 -63.46
CA ALA A 265 23.56 -11.07 -64.01
C ALA A 265 23.12 -11.87 -65.24
N ALA A 266 21.88 -12.29 -65.36
CA ALA A 266 21.28 -12.94 -66.50
C ALA A 266 20.86 -11.96 -67.62
N GLY A 267 21.02 -10.64 -67.44
CA GLY A 267 20.57 -9.61 -68.36
C GLY A 267 19.05 -9.38 -68.44
N ASN A 268 18.28 -9.95 -67.48
CA ASN A 268 16.83 -9.91 -67.47
C ASN A 268 16.24 -8.77 -66.59
N ALA A 269 17.12 -7.99 -65.90
CA ALA A 269 16.71 -6.85 -65.08
C ALA A 269 17.77 -5.73 -65.16
N ALA A 270 17.35 -4.49 -64.87
CA ALA A 270 18.23 -3.33 -64.80
C ALA A 270 19.01 -3.28 -63.49
N GLU A 271 20.23 -2.75 -63.50
CA GLU A 271 21.10 -2.64 -62.31
C GLU A 271 20.48 -1.85 -61.16
N VAL A 272 19.58 -0.91 -61.46
CA VAL A 272 18.82 -0.13 -60.45
C VAL A 272 17.98 -1.03 -59.52
N GLU A 273 17.60 -2.23 -59.95
CA GLU A 273 16.84 -3.18 -59.12
C GLU A 273 17.66 -3.74 -57.95
N ILE A 274 19.00 -3.83 -58.10
CA ILE A 274 19.93 -4.18 -57.03
C ILE A 274 19.90 -3.07 -55.95
N ILE A 275 20.01 -1.80 -56.38
CA ILE A 275 20.02 -0.64 -55.47
C ILE A 275 18.73 -0.55 -54.71
N ARG A 276 17.56 -0.75 -55.35
CA ARG A 276 16.23 -0.77 -54.72
C ARG A 276 16.13 -1.89 -53.68
N SER A 277 16.62 -3.07 -54.02
CA SER A 277 16.61 -4.21 -53.10
C SER A 277 17.56 -4.01 -51.90
N GLN A 278 18.71 -3.36 -52.10
CA GLN A 278 19.61 -2.98 -50.99
C GLN A 278 18.96 -2.00 -50.04
N GLN A 279 18.20 -1.01 -50.55
CA GLN A 279 17.43 -0.11 -49.72
C GLN A 279 16.39 -0.87 -48.88
N GLY A 280 15.67 -1.83 -49.47
CA GLY A 280 14.70 -2.66 -48.73
C GLY A 280 15.31 -3.48 -47.59
N VAL A 281 16.54 -3.98 -47.78
CA VAL A 281 17.31 -4.67 -46.73
C VAL A 281 17.65 -3.70 -45.59
N ALA A 282 18.16 -2.51 -45.90
CA ALA A 282 18.52 -1.49 -44.92
C ALA A 282 17.30 -1.02 -44.08
N ASP A 283 16.15 -0.80 -44.74
CA ASP A 283 14.90 -0.43 -44.08
C ASP A 283 14.40 -1.54 -43.15
N SER A 284 14.51 -2.80 -43.59
CA SER A 284 14.12 -3.97 -42.77
C SER A 284 15.01 -4.15 -41.54
N LEU A 285 16.30 -3.88 -41.68
CA LEU A 285 17.27 -3.93 -40.57
C LEU A 285 16.94 -2.89 -39.47
N THR A 286 16.60 -1.67 -39.88
CA THR A 286 16.12 -0.63 -38.96
C THR A 286 14.90 -1.12 -38.15
N GLY A 287 13.97 -1.81 -38.81
CA GLY A 287 12.78 -2.41 -38.14
C GLY A 287 13.15 -3.43 -37.06
N ILE A 288 14.17 -4.27 -37.31
CA ILE A 288 14.67 -5.25 -36.32
C ILE A 288 15.23 -4.54 -35.07
N ILE A 289 16.10 -3.53 -35.28
CA ILE A 289 16.76 -2.79 -34.19
C ILE A 289 15.71 -2.16 -33.24
N VAL A 290 14.67 -1.57 -33.82
CA VAL A 290 13.55 -0.98 -33.03
C VAL A 290 12.79 -2.07 -32.26
N ALA A 291 12.46 -3.19 -32.94
CA ALA A 291 11.70 -4.29 -32.30
C ALA A 291 12.50 -4.99 -31.19
N GLU A 292 13.81 -5.21 -31.36
CA GLU A 292 14.68 -5.75 -30.32
C GLU A 292 14.73 -4.83 -29.09
N THR A 293 14.80 -3.52 -29.32
CA THR A 293 14.79 -2.55 -28.23
C THR A 293 13.46 -2.60 -27.48
N ALA A 294 12.33 -2.72 -28.20
CA ALA A 294 11.00 -2.88 -27.59
C ALA A 294 10.94 -4.15 -26.72
N VAL A 295 11.43 -5.30 -27.22
CA VAL A 295 11.49 -6.55 -26.44
C VAL A 295 12.31 -6.34 -25.18
N ARG A 296 13.49 -5.73 -25.26
CA ARG A 296 14.35 -5.47 -24.08
C ARG A 296 13.67 -4.60 -23.04
N VAL A 297 12.93 -3.57 -23.47
CA VAL A 297 12.17 -2.69 -22.55
C VAL A 297 11.05 -3.48 -21.86
N ARG A 298 10.21 -4.19 -22.60
CA ARG A 298 9.10 -4.98 -22.05
C ARG A 298 9.57 -6.12 -21.13
N GLN A 299 10.68 -6.75 -21.49
CA GLN A 299 11.30 -7.77 -20.67
C GLN A 299 11.80 -7.22 -19.31
N ARG A 300 12.42 -6.03 -19.32
CA ARG A 300 12.85 -5.36 -18.08
C ARG A 300 11.67 -4.98 -17.18
N GLU A 301 10.58 -4.51 -17.80
CA GLU A 301 9.33 -4.20 -17.08
C GLU A 301 8.78 -5.44 -16.37
N LEU A 302 8.66 -6.57 -17.07
CA LEU A 302 8.18 -7.83 -16.50
C LEU A 302 9.12 -8.36 -15.41
N LYS A 303 10.43 -8.35 -15.63
CA LYS A 303 11.43 -8.75 -14.63
C LYS A 303 11.35 -7.90 -13.36
N ARG A 304 11.13 -6.59 -13.50
CA ARG A 304 10.94 -5.68 -12.36
C ARG A 304 9.69 -6.03 -11.55
N ILE A 305 8.58 -6.37 -12.22
CA ILE A 305 7.33 -6.74 -11.54
C ILE A 305 7.51 -8.05 -10.77
N MET A 306 8.15 -9.05 -11.38
CA MET A 306 8.42 -10.34 -10.75
C MET A 306 9.47 -10.28 -9.64
N ASN A 307 10.48 -9.40 -9.80
CA ASN A 307 11.62 -9.23 -8.88
C ASN A 307 12.24 -10.55 -8.43
N ARG A 308 12.54 -11.44 -9.39
CA ARG A 308 13.22 -12.72 -9.14
C ARG A 308 14.73 -12.54 -9.11
N GLU A 309 15.42 -13.15 -8.16
CA GLU A 309 16.87 -13.07 -8.00
C GLU A 309 17.63 -13.64 -9.21
N ASP A 310 17.13 -14.72 -9.82
CA ASP A 310 17.71 -15.36 -11.00
C ASP A 310 17.42 -14.59 -12.32
N LEU A 311 16.52 -13.60 -12.29
CA LEU A 311 16.10 -12.80 -13.45
C LEU A 311 16.17 -11.28 -13.15
N PRO A 312 17.36 -10.73 -12.83
CA PRO A 312 17.47 -9.31 -12.55
C PRO A 312 17.11 -8.46 -13.78
N PRO A 313 16.54 -7.25 -13.62
CA PRO A 313 16.10 -6.40 -14.74
C PRO A 313 17.20 -6.08 -15.75
N GLY A 314 18.45 -5.95 -15.31
CA GLY A 314 19.64 -5.73 -16.17
C GLY A 314 20.30 -7.00 -16.69
N GLY A 315 19.84 -8.19 -16.30
CA GLY A 315 20.42 -9.47 -16.70
C GLY A 315 20.20 -9.80 -18.18
N ALA A 316 21.18 -10.46 -18.80
CA ALA A 316 21.16 -10.86 -20.20
C ALA A 316 20.14 -11.97 -20.51
N THR A 317 19.67 -12.74 -19.51
CA THR A 317 18.71 -13.83 -19.69
C THR A 317 17.43 -13.36 -20.38
N GLU A 318 17.06 -14.01 -21.48
CA GLU A 318 15.82 -13.72 -22.20
C GLU A 318 14.63 -14.44 -21.58
N VAL A 319 13.52 -13.71 -21.41
CA VAL A 319 12.22 -14.28 -20.98
C VAL A 319 11.36 -14.53 -22.20
N ILE A 320 10.89 -15.77 -22.35
CA ILE A 320 10.00 -16.20 -23.45
C ILE A 320 8.62 -16.52 -22.85
N PRO A 321 7.56 -15.81 -23.26
CA PRO A 321 6.19 -16.18 -22.90
C PRO A 321 5.82 -17.54 -23.50
N ALA A 322 5.50 -18.52 -22.64
CA ALA A 322 5.18 -19.90 -23.05
C ALA A 322 3.66 -20.17 -23.18
N THR A 323 2.81 -19.24 -22.70
CA THR A 323 1.36 -19.40 -22.81
C THR A 323 0.88 -18.80 -24.13
N ASP A 324 0.26 -19.61 -24.97
CA ASP A 324 -0.35 -19.13 -26.20
C ASP A 324 -1.67 -18.40 -25.93
N PRO A 325 -1.94 -17.30 -26.66
CA PRO A 325 -3.21 -16.62 -26.57
C PRO A 325 -4.32 -17.53 -27.10
N SER A 326 -5.37 -17.73 -26.31
CA SER A 326 -6.55 -18.50 -26.70
C SER A 326 -7.74 -17.53 -26.87
N PRO A 327 -7.93 -16.92 -28.06
CA PRO A 327 -9.02 -16.01 -28.28
C PRO A 327 -10.34 -16.77 -28.41
N VAL A 328 -11.28 -16.50 -27.48
CA VAL A 328 -12.64 -17.03 -27.49
C VAL A 328 -13.59 -15.84 -27.40
N GLY A 329 -14.55 -15.77 -28.33
CA GLY A 329 -15.61 -14.75 -28.27
C GLY A 329 -16.48 -14.97 -27.03
N LEU A 330 -16.63 -13.92 -26.21
CA LEU A 330 -17.44 -13.96 -25.00
C LEU A 330 -18.71 -13.12 -25.21
N ASP A 331 -19.86 -13.72 -24.94
CA ASP A 331 -21.15 -13.03 -24.87
C ASP A 331 -21.48 -12.79 -23.40
N LEU A 332 -21.34 -11.55 -22.94
CA LEU A 332 -21.41 -11.19 -21.53
C LEU A 332 -22.57 -10.20 -21.30
N ASP A 333 -23.38 -10.46 -20.28
CA ASP A 333 -24.44 -9.54 -19.84
C ASP A 333 -23.83 -8.37 -19.05
N ALA A 334 -23.85 -7.19 -19.65
CA ALA A 334 -23.29 -5.95 -19.10
C ALA A 334 -23.89 -5.56 -17.75
N GLU A 335 -25.24 -5.64 -17.62
CA GLU A 335 -25.94 -5.26 -16.38
C GLU A 335 -25.64 -6.23 -15.24
N ALA A 336 -25.62 -7.54 -15.51
CA ALA A 336 -25.27 -8.54 -14.53
C ALA A 336 -23.82 -8.38 -14.05
N LEU A 337 -22.88 -8.07 -14.94
CA LEU A 337 -21.49 -7.80 -14.60
C LEU A 337 -21.34 -6.53 -13.78
N ALA A 338 -21.99 -5.44 -14.17
CA ALA A 338 -21.97 -4.18 -13.42
C ALA A 338 -22.57 -4.34 -12.01
N GLY A 339 -23.66 -5.12 -11.89
CA GLY A 339 -24.23 -5.46 -10.58
C GLY A 339 -23.27 -6.23 -9.68
N ARG A 340 -22.58 -7.24 -10.23
CA ARG A 340 -21.54 -8.00 -9.50
C ARG A 340 -20.34 -7.15 -9.12
N ALA A 341 -19.90 -6.26 -10.02
CA ALA A 341 -18.77 -5.36 -9.75
C ALA A 341 -19.02 -4.48 -8.52
N VAL A 342 -20.21 -3.89 -8.40
CA VAL A 342 -20.59 -3.07 -7.25
C VAL A 342 -20.50 -3.84 -5.93
N THR A 343 -20.76 -5.15 -5.92
CA THR A 343 -20.69 -5.97 -4.69
C THR A 343 -19.28 -6.49 -4.41
N ASN A 344 -18.45 -6.70 -5.43
CA ASN A 344 -17.16 -7.39 -5.29
C ASN A 344 -15.98 -6.43 -5.15
N ARG A 345 -16.11 -5.19 -5.61
CA ARG A 345 -14.97 -4.26 -5.62
C ARG A 345 -14.62 -3.75 -4.23
N MET A 346 -13.33 -3.74 -3.94
CA MET A 346 -12.78 -3.36 -2.62
C MET A 346 -13.06 -1.88 -2.29
N GLU A 347 -13.18 -1.02 -3.28
CA GLU A 347 -13.52 0.39 -3.09
C GLU A 347 -14.94 0.58 -2.51
N MET A 348 -15.89 -0.31 -2.84
CA MET A 348 -17.21 -0.30 -2.24
C MET A 348 -17.17 -0.79 -0.79
N VAL A 349 -16.38 -1.82 -0.49
CA VAL A 349 -16.16 -2.31 0.87
C VAL A 349 -15.54 -1.20 1.73
N GLU A 350 -14.54 -0.48 1.22
CA GLU A 350 -13.96 0.69 1.90
C GLU A 350 -15.01 1.74 2.23
N LEU A 351 -15.85 2.12 1.28
CA LEU A 351 -16.91 3.13 1.49
C LEU A 351 -17.97 2.69 2.52
N GLU A 352 -18.36 1.42 2.53
CA GLU A 352 -19.29 0.89 3.52
C GLU A 352 -18.68 0.90 4.93
N LEU A 353 -17.40 0.56 5.07
CA LEU A 353 -16.68 0.66 6.34
C LEU A 353 -16.54 2.12 6.81
N GLN A 354 -16.29 3.05 5.89
CA GLN A 354 -16.26 4.48 6.19
C GLN A 354 -17.64 4.99 6.66
N LEU A 355 -18.73 4.50 6.07
CA LEU A 355 -20.10 4.80 6.54
C LEU A 355 -20.37 4.22 7.94
N ALA A 356 -19.79 3.07 8.29
CA ALA A 356 -19.85 2.51 9.63
C ALA A 356 -19.06 3.36 10.64
N ILE A 357 -17.90 3.89 10.26
CA ILE A 357 -17.13 4.86 11.05
C ILE A 357 -17.96 6.13 11.29
N ASP A 358 -18.55 6.69 10.22
CA ASP A 358 -19.38 7.90 10.33
C ASP A 358 -20.59 7.67 11.26
N ALA A 359 -21.21 6.49 11.21
CA ALA A 359 -22.31 6.12 12.11
C ALA A 359 -21.84 6.03 13.58
N SER A 360 -20.67 5.41 13.83
CA SER A 360 -20.07 5.31 15.15
C SER A 360 -19.72 6.68 15.72
N ASN A 361 -19.14 7.54 14.91
CA ASN A 361 -18.80 8.91 15.27
C ASN A 361 -20.05 9.77 15.54
N LEU A 362 -21.13 9.60 14.75
CA LEU A 362 -22.39 10.30 15.01
C LEU A 362 -22.99 9.91 16.37
N ASP A 363 -23.01 8.62 16.71
CA ASP A 363 -23.48 8.15 18.01
C ASP A 363 -22.62 8.71 19.15
N PHE A 364 -21.30 8.75 18.98
CA PHE A 364 -20.39 9.39 19.92
C PHE A 364 -20.71 10.88 20.11
N GLN A 365 -20.86 11.66 19.01
CA GLN A 365 -21.17 13.08 19.10
C GLN A 365 -22.54 13.35 19.74
N ARG A 366 -23.53 12.47 19.53
CA ARG A 366 -24.82 12.55 20.21
C ARG A 366 -24.68 12.37 21.72
N ASN A 367 -23.86 11.41 22.16
CA ASN A 367 -23.58 11.24 23.59
C ASN A 367 -22.84 12.47 24.16
N GLN A 368 -21.86 13.03 23.40
CA GLN A 368 -21.14 14.24 23.82
C GLN A 368 -22.04 15.49 23.94
N ALA A 369 -23.22 15.49 23.34
CA ALA A 369 -24.19 16.57 23.44
C ALA A 369 -25.08 16.47 24.70
N LEU A 370 -25.02 15.36 25.44
CA LEU A 370 -25.77 15.19 26.70
C LEU A 370 -25.14 16.03 27.82
N PRO A 371 -25.96 16.40 28.87
CA PRO A 371 -25.42 16.94 30.10
C PRO A 371 -24.40 16.00 30.75
N LEU A 372 -23.44 16.55 31.48
CA LEU A 372 -22.56 15.74 32.31
C LEU A 372 -23.27 15.43 33.65
N PHE A 373 -23.42 14.16 33.96
CA PHE A 373 -23.87 13.71 35.27
C PHE A 373 -22.92 12.62 35.75
N VAL A 374 -22.18 12.90 36.82
CA VAL A 374 -21.17 11.99 37.40
C VAL A 374 -21.56 11.68 38.82
N VAL A 375 -21.46 10.43 39.21
CA VAL A 375 -21.57 9.98 40.59
C VAL A 375 -20.19 9.48 41.02
N ASP A 376 -19.75 10.03 42.16
CA ASP A 376 -18.47 9.70 42.77
C ASP A 376 -18.76 9.02 44.12
N TYR A 377 -18.08 7.93 44.38
CA TYR A 377 -18.06 7.26 45.69
C TYR A 377 -16.61 7.17 46.15
N LEU A 378 -16.33 7.62 47.35
CA LEU A 378 -15.05 7.52 48.03
C LEU A 378 -15.26 6.79 49.36
N TYR A 379 -14.45 5.79 49.60
CA TYR A 379 -14.29 5.14 50.88
C TYR A 379 -12.83 5.26 51.30
N SER A 380 -12.58 5.68 52.57
CA SER A 380 -11.22 5.66 53.11
C SER A 380 -11.19 5.13 54.52
N ARG A 381 -10.08 4.55 54.89
CA ARG A 381 -9.67 4.30 56.26
C ARG A 381 -8.43 5.12 56.51
N ASP A 382 -8.44 5.81 57.64
CA ASP A 382 -7.36 6.73 57.99
C ASP A 382 -6.70 6.27 59.30
N GLY A 383 -5.39 6.43 59.40
CA GLY A 383 -4.58 6.13 60.57
C GLY A 383 -3.61 7.25 60.86
N LEU A 384 -3.47 7.60 62.13
CA LEU A 384 -2.58 8.64 62.62
C LEU A 384 -1.68 8.07 63.71
N GLY A 385 -0.43 8.40 63.71
CA GLY A 385 0.52 7.89 64.73
C GLY A 385 1.81 8.68 64.83
N GLU A 386 2.61 8.37 65.87
CA GLU A 386 3.94 8.92 66.11
C GLU A 386 5.01 8.38 65.11
N ARG A 387 4.65 7.35 64.37
CA ARG A 387 5.49 6.71 63.33
C ARG A 387 4.59 6.00 62.29
N TYR A 388 5.07 5.78 61.11
CA TYR A 388 4.33 5.09 60.03
C TYR A 388 3.77 3.73 60.47
N GLY A 389 4.51 2.92 61.28
CA GLY A 389 4.03 1.63 61.72
C GLY A 389 2.75 1.71 62.59
N LYS A 390 2.61 2.76 63.41
CA LYS A 390 1.36 3.00 64.18
C LYS A 390 0.22 3.53 63.28
N ALA A 391 0.52 4.43 62.36
CA ALA A 391 -0.47 4.90 61.40
C ALA A 391 -1.02 3.75 60.55
N PHE A 392 -0.14 2.89 60.00
CA PHE A 392 -0.57 1.72 59.21
C PHE A 392 -1.30 0.65 60.04
N SER A 393 -0.96 0.41 61.33
CA SER A 393 -1.69 -0.56 62.15
C SER A 393 -3.12 -0.14 62.38
N GLN A 394 -3.43 1.16 62.47
CA GLN A 394 -4.80 1.65 62.59
C GLN A 394 -5.68 1.41 61.38
N LEU A 395 -5.08 1.29 60.18
CA LEU A 395 -5.83 0.92 58.96
C LEU A 395 -6.43 -0.49 59.10
N THR A 396 -5.73 -1.41 59.80
CA THR A 396 -6.21 -2.78 60.01
C THR A 396 -7.17 -2.90 61.18
N ASP A 397 -7.01 -2.06 62.22
CA ASP A 397 -7.82 -2.10 63.42
C ASP A 397 -9.22 -1.52 63.27
N GLN A 398 -9.60 -1.05 62.08
CA GLN A 398 -10.91 -0.56 61.66
C GLN A 398 -11.43 0.66 62.46
N SER A 399 -10.56 1.46 63.02
CA SER A 399 -10.93 2.49 63.99
C SER A 399 -11.50 3.76 63.37
N PHE A 400 -11.14 4.12 62.10
CA PHE A 400 -11.56 5.38 61.47
C PHE A 400 -11.94 5.15 60.01
N GLU A 401 -13.24 5.07 59.76
CA GLU A 401 -13.83 4.88 58.44
C GLU A 401 -14.52 6.16 57.97
N ASN A 402 -14.24 6.54 56.71
CA ASN A 402 -14.92 7.65 56.10
C ASN A 402 -15.48 7.22 54.75
N TRP A 403 -16.66 7.70 54.42
CA TRP A 403 -17.21 7.53 53.10
C TRP A 403 -17.88 8.81 52.63
N ARG A 404 -17.89 9.02 51.34
CA ARG A 404 -18.51 10.16 50.68
C ARG A 404 -19.16 9.73 49.38
N ILE A 405 -20.42 10.10 49.20
CA ILE A 405 -21.11 10.03 47.92
C ILE A 405 -21.30 11.45 47.44
N ALA A 406 -20.92 11.75 46.22
CA ALA A 406 -21.09 13.03 45.57
C ALA A 406 -21.75 12.84 44.22
N ALA A 407 -22.58 13.78 43.81
CA ALA A 407 -23.15 13.83 42.48
C ALA A 407 -22.89 15.23 41.90
N ARG A 408 -22.40 15.25 40.65
CA ARG A 408 -22.13 16.49 39.92
C ARG A 408 -22.95 16.51 38.65
N LEU A 409 -23.80 17.53 38.50
CA LEU A 409 -24.57 17.77 37.28
C LEU A 409 -24.09 19.08 36.63
N GLU A 410 -23.75 19.01 35.35
CA GLU A 410 -23.34 20.17 34.54
C GLU A 410 -24.16 20.19 33.27
N ILE A 411 -24.98 21.22 33.10
CA ILE A 411 -25.84 21.41 31.93
C ILE A 411 -25.36 22.66 31.18
N PRO A 412 -24.77 22.51 29.98
CA PRO A 412 -24.37 23.66 29.21
C PRO A 412 -25.61 24.41 28.69
N LEU A 413 -25.72 25.70 29.01
CA LEU A 413 -26.78 26.56 28.51
C LEU A 413 -26.56 26.86 27.03
N GLY A 414 -27.55 26.55 26.18
CA GLY A 414 -27.46 26.68 24.72
C GLY A 414 -26.83 25.47 24.01
N ASN A 415 -25.69 24.96 24.46
CA ASN A 415 -24.97 23.76 23.94
C ASN A 415 -24.67 23.81 22.42
N GLU A 416 -24.49 25.01 21.86
CA GLU A 416 -24.37 25.24 20.42
C GLU A 416 -23.15 24.52 19.80
N ALA A 417 -22.04 24.46 20.52
CA ALA A 417 -20.83 23.77 20.04
C ALA A 417 -21.08 22.25 19.87
N ALA A 418 -21.80 21.61 20.78
CA ALA A 418 -22.11 20.18 20.67
C ALA A 418 -23.19 19.93 19.59
N LYS A 419 -24.22 20.78 19.50
CA LYS A 419 -25.21 20.72 18.42
C LYS A 419 -24.54 20.86 17.05
N ALA A 420 -23.61 21.80 16.89
CA ALA A 420 -22.84 21.99 15.64
C ALA A 420 -21.99 20.77 15.31
N ARG A 421 -21.36 20.10 16.30
CA ARG A 421 -20.62 18.84 16.08
C ARG A 421 -21.51 17.70 15.59
N VAL A 422 -22.68 17.52 16.21
CA VAL A 422 -23.69 16.53 15.77
C VAL A 422 -24.15 16.84 14.33
N HIS A 423 -24.48 18.10 14.05
CA HIS A 423 -24.90 18.51 12.71
C HIS A 423 -23.81 18.25 11.67
N ARG A 424 -22.55 18.57 11.99
CA ARG A 424 -21.40 18.26 11.12
C ARG A 424 -21.27 16.77 10.86
N ALA A 425 -21.39 15.92 11.90
CA ALA A 425 -21.33 14.47 11.75
C ALA A 425 -22.44 13.93 10.83
N ILE A 426 -23.66 14.49 10.93
CA ILE A 426 -24.76 14.16 10.02
C ILE A 426 -24.41 14.54 8.57
N LEU A 427 -23.93 15.78 8.35
CA LEU A 427 -23.59 16.26 7.01
C LEU A 427 -22.43 15.45 6.40
N THR A 428 -21.41 15.10 7.19
CA THR A 428 -20.31 14.23 6.74
C THR A 428 -20.84 12.87 6.26
N ARG A 429 -21.76 12.27 7.02
CA ARG A 429 -22.38 11.00 6.61
C ARG A 429 -23.22 11.13 5.34
N VAL A 430 -24.00 12.22 5.20
CA VAL A 430 -24.77 12.48 3.98
C VAL A 430 -23.84 12.67 2.78
N GLN A 431 -22.76 13.43 2.93
CA GLN A 431 -21.73 13.60 1.89
C GLN A 431 -21.16 12.24 1.46
N ARG A 432 -20.84 11.36 2.42
CA ARG A 432 -20.30 10.03 2.12
C ARG A 432 -21.30 9.12 1.40
N LEU A 433 -22.59 9.22 1.73
CA LEU A 433 -23.63 8.51 0.98
C LEU A 433 -23.65 8.96 -0.49
N ALA A 434 -23.55 10.28 -0.74
CA ALA A 434 -23.45 10.79 -2.11
C ALA A 434 -22.17 10.31 -2.82
N THR A 435 -21.02 10.30 -2.12
CA THR A 435 -19.76 9.76 -2.65
C THR A 435 -19.88 8.27 -2.98
N ARG A 436 -20.57 7.48 -2.14
CA ARG A 436 -20.83 6.06 -2.42
C ARG A 436 -21.67 5.88 -3.69
N ASP A 437 -22.72 6.66 -3.84
CA ASP A 437 -23.59 6.57 -5.02
C ASP A 437 -22.86 7.03 -6.29
N GLN A 438 -22.03 8.07 -6.20
CA GLN A 438 -21.13 8.49 -7.28
C GLN A 438 -20.15 7.36 -7.67
N ARG A 439 -19.50 6.73 -6.68
CA ARG A 439 -18.55 5.62 -6.96
C ARG A 439 -19.25 4.42 -7.56
N ARG A 440 -20.48 4.11 -7.14
CA ARG A 440 -21.31 3.07 -7.75
C ARG A 440 -21.54 3.31 -9.23
N GLN A 441 -21.85 4.55 -9.62
CA GLN A 441 -22.03 4.90 -11.03
C GLN A 441 -20.72 4.79 -11.81
N ALA A 442 -19.62 5.30 -11.25
CA ALA A 442 -18.31 5.19 -11.88
C ALA A 442 -17.87 3.72 -12.09
N ILE A 443 -18.13 2.84 -11.12
CA ILE A 443 -17.83 1.40 -11.27
C ILE A 443 -18.68 0.78 -12.41
N ARG A 444 -19.95 1.16 -12.53
CA ARG A 444 -20.80 0.68 -13.63
C ARG A 444 -20.27 1.14 -15.00
N GLU A 445 -19.90 2.41 -15.12
CA GLU A 445 -19.26 2.98 -16.29
C GLU A 445 -17.97 2.24 -16.65
N GLU A 446 -17.05 2.06 -15.68
CA GLU A 446 -15.81 1.31 -15.87
C GLU A 446 -16.04 -0.13 -16.39
N VAL A 447 -17.14 -0.79 -15.97
CA VAL A 447 -17.47 -2.13 -16.46
C VAL A 447 -18.01 -2.09 -17.90
N PHE A 448 -18.86 -1.11 -18.24
CA PHE A 448 -19.36 -0.96 -19.59
C PHE A 448 -18.23 -0.64 -20.57
N ASP A 449 -17.35 0.31 -20.22
CA ASP A 449 -16.18 0.66 -21.01
C ASP A 449 -15.25 -0.55 -21.23
N ALA A 450 -14.99 -1.32 -20.17
CA ALA A 450 -14.15 -2.53 -20.27
C ALA A 450 -14.81 -3.61 -21.16
N LEU A 451 -16.13 -3.73 -21.13
CA LEU A 451 -16.85 -4.66 -21.98
C LEU A 451 -16.84 -4.22 -23.45
N ASP A 452 -17.03 -2.93 -23.72
CA ASP A 452 -16.99 -2.37 -25.09
C ASP A 452 -15.58 -2.55 -25.68
N LEU A 453 -14.51 -2.29 -24.90
CA LEU A 453 -13.13 -2.55 -25.30
C LEU A 453 -12.85 -4.04 -25.54
N LEU A 454 -13.44 -4.93 -24.76
CA LEU A 454 -13.32 -6.38 -24.99
C LEU A 454 -13.97 -6.80 -26.32
N GLN A 455 -15.17 -6.27 -26.62
CA GLN A 455 -15.88 -6.54 -27.87
C GLN A 455 -15.14 -5.94 -29.07
N GLU A 456 -14.68 -4.69 -28.97
CA GLU A 456 -13.86 -4.05 -30.00
C GLU A 456 -12.60 -4.88 -30.28
N SER A 457 -11.85 -5.27 -29.25
CA SER A 457 -10.61 -6.02 -29.41
C SER A 457 -10.85 -7.39 -30.04
N TRP A 458 -11.98 -8.05 -29.78
CA TRP A 458 -12.38 -9.27 -30.47
C TRP A 458 -12.60 -9.06 -31.96
N GLN A 459 -13.37 -8.00 -32.33
CA GLN A 459 -13.61 -7.68 -33.74
C GLN A 459 -12.31 -7.30 -34.46
N ARG A 460 -11.37 -6.62 -33.77
CA ARG A 460 -10.05 -6.29 -34.33
C ARG A 460 -9.21 -7.53 -34.64
N ILE A 461 -9.31 -8.62 -33.85
CA ILE A 461 -8.64 -9.89 -34.20
C ILE A 461 -9.18 -10.40 -35.53
N LEU A 462 -10.49 -10.42 -35.74
CA LEU A 462 -11.09 -10.92 -36.97
C LEU A 462 -10.69 -10.07 -38.18
N ALA A 463 -10.70 -8.73 -38.03
CA ALA A 463 -10.31 -7.79 -39.07
C ALA A 463 -8.81 -7.91 -39.40
N ALA A 464 -7.93 -7.97 -38.38
CA ALA A 464 -6.49 -8.13 -38.57
C ALA A 464 -6.15 -9.45 -39.25
N ARG A 465 -6.81 -10.55 -38.86
CA ARG A 465 -6.64 -11.85 -39.50
C ARG A 465 -7.01 -11.80 -40.99
N GLN A 466 -8.15 -11.19 -41.33
CA GLN A 466 -8.58 -11.01 -42.70
C GLN A 466 -7.57 -10.17 -43.50
N GLN A 467 -7.05 -9.08 -42.91
CA GLN A 467 -6.02 -8.24 -43.51
C GLN A 467 -4.73 -9.01 -43.80
N THR A 468 -4.26 -9.85 -42.85
CA THR A 468 -3.07 -10.69 -43.00
C THR A 468 -3.24 -11.68 -44.16
N ILE A 469 -4.41 -12.34 -44.29
CA ILE A 469 -4.70 -13.27 -45.40
C ILE A 469 -4.64 -12.55 -46.76
N VAL A 470 -5.25 -11.37 -46.85
CA VAL A 470 -5.27 -10.59 -48.13
C VAL A 470 -3.88 -10.09 -48.47
N ALA A 471 -3.14 -9.56 -47.47
CA ALA A 471 -1.75 -9.08 -47.67
C ALA A 471 -0.81 -10.20 -48.11
N ALA A 472 -0.96 -11.42 -47.53
CA ALA A 472 -0.19 -12.58 -47.94
C ALA A 472 -0.45 -12.96 -49.41
N ARG A 473 -1.72 -12.99 -49.81
CA ARG A 473 -2.09 -13.28 -51.22
C ARG A 473 -1.56 -12.21 -52.16
N THR A 474 -1.60 -10.94 -51.79
CA THR A 474 -1.06 -9.82 -52.58
C THR A 474 0.44 -9.96 -52.74
N PHE A 475 1.17 -10.23 -51.65
CA PHE A 475 2.61 -10.46 -51.69
C PHE A 475 2.98 -11.61 -52.62
N GLU A 476 2.29 -12.74 -52.54
CA GLU A 476 2.53 -13.88 -53.45
C GLU A 476 2.27 -13.53 -54.92
N ALA A 477 1.22 -12.74 -55.20
CA ALA A 477 0.89 -12.31 -56.56
C ALA A 477 1.96 -11.37 -57.11
N GLU A 478 2.40 -10.34 -56.36
CA GLU A 478 3.44 -9.40 -56.77
C GLU A 478 4.79 -10.12 -56.97
N ARG A 479 5.14 -11.08 -56.11
CA ARG A 479 6.33 -11.90 -56.22
C ARG A 479 6.34 -12.71 -57.53
N ARG A 480 5.21 -13.36 -57.87
CA ARG A 480 5.09 -14.12 -59.14
C ARG A 480 5.18 -13.22 -60.37
N GLN A 481 4.54 -12.05 -60.33
CA GLN A 481 4.60 -11.09 -61.43
C GLN A 481 6.01 -10.50 -61.62
N PHE A 482 6.76 -10.28 -60.54
CA PHE A 482 8.16 -9.89 -60.60
C PHE A 482 9.02 -10.97 -61.26
N GLU A 483 8.79 -12.25 -60.97
CA GLU A 483 9.48 -13.39 -61.61
C GLU A 483 9.26 -13.44 -63.14
N LEU A 484 8.10 -12.94 -63.59
CA LEU A 484 7.74 -12.83 -65.00
C LEU A 484 8.22 -11.51 -65.64
N GLY A 485 8.91 -10.64 -64.92
CA GLY A 485 9.38 -9.34 -65.37
C GLY A 485 8.27 -8.27 -65.52
N LEU A 486 7.09 -8.51 -65.00
CA LEU A 486 5.90 -7.61 -65.12
C LEU A 486 5.81 -6.60 -63.98
N ARG A 487 6.63 -6.73 -62.94
CA ARG A 487 6.66 -5.86 -61.75
C ARG A 487 8.11 -5.54 -61.37
N THR A 488 8.28 -4.50 -60.54
CA THR A 488 9.58 -4.07 -60.03
C THR A 488 9.88 -4.69 -58.65
N SER A 489 11.16 -4.68 -58.23
CA SER A 489 11.54 -5.04 -56.84
C SER A 489 10.83 -4.19 -55.80
N THR A 490 10.57 -2.92 -56.12
CA THR A 490 9.83 -2.01 -55.22
C THR A 490 8.41 -2.53 -54.93
N ASP A 491 7.67 -3.01 -55.94
CA ASP A 491 6.33 -3.55 -55.79
C ASP A 491 6.32 -4.76 -54.81
N VAL A 492 7.31 -5.66 -54.96
CA VAL A 492 7.45 -6.83 -54.08
C VAL A 492 7.81 -6.43 -52.64
N LEU A 493 8.74 -5.46 -52.48
CA LEU A 493 9.16 -4.97 -51.16
C LEU A 493 8.02 -4.23 -50.45
N ASP A 494 7.22 -3.44 -51.17
CA ASP A 494 6.04 -2.78 -50.64
C ASP A 494 4.96 -3.79 -50.20
N ALA A 495 4.75 -4.83 -50.99
CA ALA A 495 3.81 -5.90 -50.64
C ALA A 495 4.32 -6.70 -49.41
N ALA A 496 5.65 -6.96 -49.33
CA ALA A 496 6.24 -7.58 -48.13
C ALA A 496 6.12 -6.69 -46.88
N ALA A 497 6.28 -5.36 -47.02
CA ALA A 497 6.09 -4.42 -45.94
C ALA A 497 4.65 -4.45 -45.43
N ARG A 498 3.65 -4.39 -46.33
CA ARG A 498 2.21 -4.48 -45.97
C ARG A 498 1.87 -5.81 -45.29
N LEU A 499 2.45 -6.94 -45.73
CA LEU A 499 2.28 -8.23 -45.09
C LEU A 499 2.84 -8.22 -43.66
N SER A 500 4.07 -7.72 -43.51
CA SER A 500 4.72 -7.60 -42.18
C SER A 500 3.90 -6.70 -41.23
N ASP A 501 3.36 -5.60 -41.74
CA ASP A 501 2.52 -4.69 -40.92
C ASP A 501 1.19 -5.34 -40.54
N ALA A 502 0.56 -6.08 -41.45
CA ALA A 502 -0.67 -6.83 -41.18
C ALA A 502 -0.44 -7.93 -40.13
N GLN A 503 0.65 -8.71 -40.25
CA GLN A 503 1.05 -9.72 -39.25
C GLN A 503 1.34 -9.09 -37.90
N SER A 504 2.04 -7.95 -37.85
CA SER A 504 2.31 -7.23 -36.61
C SER A 504 1.00 -6.75 -35.95
N GLN A 505 0.04 -6.27 -36.73
CA GLN A 505 -1.31 -5.89 -36.23
C GLN A 505 -2.08 -7.09 -35.69
N GLU A 506 -2.01 -8.25 -36.35
CA GLU A 506 -2.65 -9.49 -35.86
C GLU A 506 -2.09 -9.92 -34.50
N VAL A 507 -0.76 -9.94 -34.33
CA VAL A 507 -0.09 -10.27 -33.08
C VAL A 507 -0.49 -9.28 -31.96
N ARG A 508 -0.53 -7.98 -32.27
CA ARG A 508 -0.96 -6.96 -31.31
C ARG A 508 -2.43 -7.13 -30.93
N ALA A 509 -3.32 -7.38 -31.90
CA ALA A 509 -4.73 -7.58 -31.62
C ALA A 509 -4.99 -8.77 -30.70
N LEU A 510 -4.23 -9.88 -30.87
CA LEU A 510 -4.30 -11.03 -29.97
C LEU A 510 -3.89 -10.68 -28.54
N ALA A 511 -2.79 -9.95 -28.38
CA ALA A 511 -2.33 -9.54 -27.06
C ALA A 511 -3.26 -8.50 -26.39
N GLU A 512 -3.77 -7.53 -27.17
CA GLU A 512 -4.73 -6.53 -26.69
C GLU A 512 -6.05 -7.17 -26.22
N TYR A 513 -6.52 -8.22 -26.89
CA TYR A 513 -7.68 -8.98 -26.45
C TYR A 513 -7.44 -9.67 -25.10
N GLN A 514 -6.26 -10.27 -24.90
CA GLN A 514 -5.88 -10.86 -23.61
C GLN A 514 -5.79 -9.80 -22.51
N ILE A 515 -5.27 -8.61 -22.82
CA ILE A 515 -5.24 -7.47 -21.91
C ILE A 515 -6.65 -7.01 -21.57
N ALA A 516 -7.55 -6.92 -22.56
CA ALA A 516 -8.96 -6.55 -22.34
C ALA A 516 -9.69 -7.57 -21.43
N GLN A 517 -9.35 -8.88 -21.53
CA GLN A 517 -9.86 -9.88 -20.59
C GLN A 517 -9.38 -9.65 -19.15
N VAL A 518 -8.14 -9.19 -18.96
CA VAL A 518 -7.64 -8.79 -17.65
C VAL A 518 -8.38 -7.54 -17.15
N ASP A 519 -8.63 -6.57 -18.04
CA ASP A 519 -9.32 -5.32 -17.70
C ASP A 519 -10.77 -5.56 -17.26
N ILE A 520 -11.52 -6.42 -17.95
CA ILE A 520 -12.88 -6.76 -17.52
C ILE A 520 -12.88 -7.54 -16.20
N ALA A 521 -11.93 -8.46 -15.99
CA ALA A 521 -11.79 -9.17 -14.73
C ALA A 521 -11.41 -8.23 -13.57
N PHE A 522 -10.60 -7.22 -13.82
CA PHE A 522 -10.28 -6.16 -12.87
C PHE A 522 -11.50 -5.28 -12.58
N ALA A 523 -12.18 -4.79 -13.62
CA ALA A 523 -13.34 -3.93 -13.49
C ALA A 523 -14.50 -4.60 -12.71
N THR A 524 -14.68 -5.91 -12.89
CA THR A 524 -15.69 -6.71 -12.18
C THR A 524 -15.24 -7.19 -10.80
N GLY A 525 -13.99 -6.96 -10.41
CA GLY A 525 -13.43 -7.43 -9.13
C GLY A 525 -13.24 -8.94 -9.04
N THR A 526 -13.16 -9.64 -10.19
CA THR A 526 -13.06 -11.11 -10.24
C THR A 526 -11.66 -11.62 -10.56
N LEU A 527 -10.67 -10.74 -10.69
CA LEU A 527 -9.32 -11.08 -11.16
C LEU A 527 -8.62 -12.12 -10.29
N LEU A 528 -8.75 -12.07 -8.95
CA LEU A 528 -8.16 -13.06 -8.05
C LEU A 528 -8.76 -14.46 -8.30
N GLY A 529 -10.07 -14.54 -8.48
CA GLY A 529 -10.74 -15.81 -8.80
C GLY A 529 -10.32 -16.38 -10.14
N ASN A 530 -10.21 -15.51 -11.17
CA ASN A 530 -9.72 -15.89 -12.49
C ASN A 530 -8.24 -16.32 -12.43
N GLY A 531 -7.43 -15.66 -11.61
CA GLY A 531 -6.03 -16.02 -11.35
C GLY A 531 -5.85 -17.23 -10.43
N ARG A 532 -6.92 -17.80 -9.86
CA ARG A 532 -6.91 -18.87 -8.84
C ARG A 532 -6.07 -18.49 -7.61
N VAL A 533 -6.09 -17.20 -7.25
CA VAL A 533 -5.37 -16.66 -6.08
C VAL A 533 -6.31 -16.63 -4.88
N HIS A 534 -5.95 -17.32 -3.81
CA HIS A 534 -6.66 -17.26 -2.54
C HIS A 534 -6.07 -16.15 -1.67
N TRP A 535 -6.90 -15.20 -1.29
CA TRP A 535 -6.54 -14.15 -0.35
C TRP A 535 -7.05 -14.53 1.05
N THR A 536 -6.14 -14.68 2.00
CA THR A 536 -6.48 -14.77 3.42
C THR A 536 -6.19 -13.41 4.04
N PRO A 537 -7.17 -12.78 4.74
CA PRO A 537 -6.89 -11.58 5.52
C PRO A 537 -5.76 -11.88 6.51
N SER A 538 -4.91 -10.89 6.80
CA SER A 538 -3.96 -11.05 7.90
C SER A 538 -4.77 -11.27 9.16
N ASP A 539 -4.63 -12.43 9.81
CA ASP A 539 -5.21 -12.67 11.11
C ASP A 539 -4.69 -11.58 12.05
N ALA A 540 -5.57 -10.67 12.42
CA ALA A 540 -5.34 -9.75 13.52
C ALA A 540 -5.23 -10.61 14.79
N ARG A 541 -4.00 -10.99 15.16
CA ARG A 541 -3.69 -11.60 16.46
C ARG A 541 -3.42 -10.53 17.47
#